data_a2fd3791d7d0ce64bb26e7cadcf465bf
#
_entry.id   a2fd3791d7d0ce64bb26e7cadcf465bf
#
_cell.length_a   1.000
_cell.length_b   1.000
_cell.length_c   1.000
_cell.angle_alpha   90.00
_cell.angle_beta   90.00
_cell.angle_gamma   90.00
#
_symmetry.space_group_name_H-M   'P 1'
#
loop_
_entity.id
_entity.type
_entity.pdbx_description
1 polymer ?
#
loop_
_entity_poly.entity_id
_entity_poly.type
_entity_poly.pdbx_seq_one_letter_code
_entity_poly.pdbx_strand_id
1 'polypeptide(L)'
;MKLPLTYDNYIFDLYGTLVDIHTDESDTAIWEKLAMFYGYYGALYEAKELKERYETLVKSSEAELKKKIEKSDADAQFAISYAHEASPEIHIEDVFEKLYEEKDVNPTKELPVHTGQFFRVMSTEYIKLYPGTKEMLKELKKAGKNVYL
;
A
#
# COMPACT_ATOMS: atom_id res chain seq x y z
N MET A 1 -14.69 -6.53 30.37
CA MET A 1 -13.32 -6.54 30.94
C MET A 1 -12.78 -5.11 30.77
N LYS A 2 -12.51 -4.39 31.86
CA LYS A 2 -11.88 -3.05 31.75
C LYS A 2 -10.40 -3.27 31.51
N LEU A 3 -9.90 -2.90 30.36
CA LEU A 3 -8.46 -2.85 30.08
C LEU A 3 -7.82 -1.75 30.95
N PRO A 4 -6.69 -2.00 31.62
CA PRO A 4 -5.97 -0.95 32.32
C PRO A 4 -5.42 0.04 31.29
N LEU A 5 -5.95 1.27 31.26
CA LEU A 5 -5.50 2.33 30.38
C LEU A 5 -4.26 3.00 30.99
N THR A 6 -3.09 2.38 30.82
CA THR A 6 -1.83 2.79 31.46
C THR A 6 -1.12 3.93 30.73
N TYR A 7 -1.41 4.14 29.45
CA TYR A 7 -0.78 5.18 28.64
C TYR A 7 -1.72 6.37 28.45
N ASP A 8 -1.17 7.54 28.14
CA ASP A 8 -1.94 8.75 27.82
C ASP A 8 -2.11 8.93 26.30
N ASN A 9 -1.22 8.35 25.50
CA ASN A 9 -1.24 8.43 24.06
C ASN A 9 -1.38 7.05 23.45
N TYR A 10 -2.28 6.90 22.47
CA TYR A 10 -2.56 5.70 21.71
C TYR A 10 -2.42 6.03 20.23
N ILE A 11 -1.51 5.36 19.54
CA ILE A 11 -1.29 5.50 18.09
C ILE A 11 -1.77 4.19 17.47
N PHE A 12 -2.64 4.28 16.48
CA PHE A 12 -3.19 3.14 15.77
C PHE A 12 -2.77 3.20 14.30
N ASP A 13 -2.48 2.04 13.75
CA ASP A 13 -2.56 1.82 12.31
C ASP A 13 -4.03 1.66 11.90
N LEU A 14 -4.34 1.91 10.61
CA LEU A 14 -5.70 1.91 10.10
C LEU A 14 -6.11 0.52 9.58
N TYR A 15 -5.47 0.09 8.51
CA TYR A 15 -5.85 -1.15 7.82
C TYR A 15 -5.27 -2.37 8.54
N GLY A 16 -6.11 -3.40 8.77
CA GLY A 16 -5.72 -4.56 9.55
C GLY A 16 -5.73 -4.34 11.07
N THR A 17 -5.91 -3.10 11.54
CA THR A 17 -5.94 -2.72 12.96
C THR A 17 -7.31 -2.18 13.38
N LEU A 18 -7.75 -1.08 12.82
CA LEU A 18 -9.07 -0.48 13.08
C LEU A 18 -10.11 -0.86 12.03
N VAL A 19 -9.65 -1.06 10.82
CA VAL A 19 -10.46 -1.31 9.62
C VAL A 19 -10.04 -2.63 9.00
N ASP A 20 -11.04 -3.49 8.77
CA ASP A 20 -10.94 -4.68 7.97
C ASP A 20 -11.14 -4.28 6.50
N ILE A 21 -10.14 -4.49 5.68
CA ILE A 21 -10.18 -4.28 4.24
C ILE A 21 -9.86 -5.59 3.53
N HIS A 22 -10.62 -5.91 2.51
CA HIS A 22 -10.33 -7.01 1.62
C HIS A 22 -10.20 -6.53 0.20
N THR A 23 -9.09 -6.90 -0.43
CA THR A 23 -8.80 -6.58 -1.83
C THR A 23 -8.56 -7.86 -2.61
N ASP A 24 -9.11 -7.95 -3.81
CA ASP A 24 -8.83 -9.02 -4.75
C ASP A 24 -8.26 -8.42 -6.04
N GLU A 25 -6.98 -8.67 -6.29
CA GLU A 25 -6.27 -8.25 -7.50
C GLU A 25 -6.23 -9.38 -8.55
N SER A 26 -6.84 -10.53 -8.26
CA SER A 26 -6.89 -11.67 -9.17
C SER A 26 -7.94 -11.52 -10.27
N ASP A 27 -8.99 -10.72 -10.02
CA ASP A 27 -10.10 -10.48 -10.96
C ASP A 27 -9.61 -9.84 -12.26
N THR A 28 -9.83 -10.53 -13.37
CA THR A 28 -9.44 -10.08 -14.72
C THR A 28 -10.11 -8.76 -15.10
N ALA A 29 -11.34 -8.52 -14.63
CA ALA A 29 -12.08 -7.30 -14.95
C ALA A 29 -11.42 -6.03 -14.40
N ILE A 30 -10.65 -6.14 -13.31
CA ILE A 30 -9.87 -5.03 -12.76
C ILE A 30 -8.77 -4.64 -13.74
N TRP A 31 -8.06 -5.62 -14.27
CA TRP A 31 -6.96 -5.40 -15.20
C TRP A 31 -7.44 -4.88 -16.55
N GLU A 32 -8.61 -5.32 -17.02
CA GLU A 32 -9.26 -4.75 -18.22
C GLU A 32 -9.57 -3.25 -18.03
N LYS A 33 -10.16 -2.87 -16.89
CA LYS A 33 -10.45 -1.47 -16.59
C LYS A 33 -9.18 -0.65 -16.41
N LEU A 34 -8.16 -1.22 -15.76
CA LEU A 34 -6.88 -0.54 -15.58
C LEU A 34 -6.18 -0.33 -16.92
N ALA A 35 -6.21 -1.33 -17.84
CA ALA A 35 -5.67 -1.19 -19.18
C ALA A 35 -6.41 -0.10 -19.99
N MET A 36 -7.73 -0.01 -19.85
CA MET A 36 -8.51 1.10 -20.43
C MET A 36 -8.08 2.45 -19.86
N PHE A 37 -7.85 2.53 -18.55
CA PHE A 37 -7.38 3.75 -17.90
C PHE A 37 -6.01 4.18 -18.43
N TYR A 38 -5.05 3.25 -18.53
CA TYR A 38 -3.74 3.52 -19.14
C TYR A 38 -3.88 3.98 -20.59
N GLY A 39 -4.73 3.31 -21.38
CA GLY A 39 -5.01 3.64 -22.77
C GLY A 39 -5.58 5.04 -22.96
N TYR A 40 -6.40 5.52 -22.03
CA TYR A 40 -6.91 6.91 -22.04
C TYR A 40 -5.77 7.94 -22.00
N TYR A 41 -4.66 7.62 -21.32
CA TYR A 41 -3.47 8.46 -21.25
C TYR A 41 -2.40 8.11 -22.28
N GLY A 42 -2.69 7.21 -23.23
CA GLY A 42 -1.80 6.87 -24.34
C GLY A 42 -0.91 5.65 -24.10
N ALA A 43 -0.90 5.06 -22.92
CA ALA A 43 -0.16 3.84 -22.61
C ALA A 43 -1.01 2.59 -22.93
N LEU A 44 -0.84 2.04 -24.13
CA LEU A 44 -1.65 0.94 -24.61
C LEU A 44 -1.14 -0.41 -24.08
N TYR A 45 -1.97 -1.09 -23.33
CA TYR A 45 -1.73 -2.43 -22.79
C TYR A 45 -2.92 -3.35 -23.07
N GLU A 46 -2.62 -4.62 -23.33
CA GLU A 46 -3.58 -5.68 -23.08
C GLU A 46 -3.65 -5.99 -21.58
N ALA A 47 -4.83 -6.34 -21.07
CA ALA A 47 -5.04 -6.55 -19.63
C ALA A 47 -4.07 -7.57 -19.00
N LYS A 48 -3.83 -8.67 -19.73
CA LYS A 48 -2.90 -9.71 -19.31
C LYS A 48 -1.44 -9.21 -19.28
N GLU A 49 -1.02 -8.50 -20.31
CA GLU A 49 0.31 -7.88 -20.38
C GLU A 49 0.53 -6.91 -19.21
N LEU A 50 -0.45 -6.03 -18.96
CA LEU A 50 -0.38 -5.06 -17.86
C LEU A 50 -0.19 -5.75 -16.51
N LYS A 51 -0.97 -6.81 -16.23
CA LYS A 51 -0.84 -7.59 -15.01
C LYS A 51 0.54 -8.21 -14.86
N GLU A 52 1.03 -8.89 -15.89
CA GLU A 52 2.34 -9.54 -15.89
C GLU A 52 3.48 -8.53 -15.68
N ARG A 53 3.39 -7.35 -16.30
CA ARG A 53 4.38 -6.27 -16.13
C ARG A 53 4.34 -5.69 -14.73
N TYR A 54 3.15 -5.40 -14.21
CA TYR A 54 2.95 -4.92 -12.84
C TYR A 54 3.57 -5.89 -11.83
N GLU A 55 3.21 -7.18 -11.87
CA GLU A 55 3.76 -8.18 -10.96
C GLU A 55 5.29 -8.30 -11.06
N THR A 56 5.85 -8.16 -12.26
CA THR A 56 7.28 -8.18 -12.48
C THR A 56 7.97 -6.96 -11.86
N LEU A 57 7.41 -5.78 -12.06
CA LEU A 57 7.95 -4.54 -11.50
C LEU A 57 7.86 -4.51 -9.98
N VAL A 58 6.76 -4.97 -9.38
CA VAL A 58 6.62 -5.10 -7.93
C VAL A 58 7.74 -5.98 -7.37
N LYS A 59 7.89 -7.20 -7.90
CA LYS A 59 8.93 -8.14 -7.45
C LYS A 59 10.35 -7.60 -7.61
N SER A 60 10.64 -6.90 -8.71
CA SER A 60 11.96 -6.30 -8.92
C SER A 60 12.23 -5.14 -7.96
N SER A 61 11.24 -4.28 -7.71
CA SER A 61 11.35 -3.16 -6.78
C SER A 61 11.55 -3.64 -5.33
N GLU A 62 10.82 -4.67 -4.91
CA GLU A 62 11.03 -5.33 -3.60
C GLU A 62 12.44 -5.90 -3.46
N ALA A 63 12.93 -6.60 -4.49
CA ALA A 63 14.27 -7.18 -4.48
C ALA A 63 15.38 -6.11 -4.45
N GLU A 64 15.19 -4.99 -5.16
CA GLU A 64 16.09 -3.85 -5.14
C GLU A 64 16.12 -3.17 -3.78
N LEU A 65 14.94 -2.94 -3.18
CA LEU A 65 14.82 -2.34 -1.86
C LEU A 65 15.48 -3.21 -0.79
N LYS A 66 15.23 -4.51 -0.82
CA LYS A 66 15.85 -5.48 0.09
C LYS A 66 17.40 -5.43 0.00
N LYS A 67 17.96 -5.41 -1.20
CA LYS A 67 19.41 -5.26 -1.40
C LYS A 67 19.96 -3.94 -0.86
N LYS A 68 19.20 -2.83 -0.99
CA LYS A 68 19.60 -1.53 -0.44
C LYS A 68 19.61 -1.54 1.09
N ILE A 69 18.61 -2.18 1.72
CA ILE A 69 18.55 -2.34 3.19
C ILE A 69 19.73 -3.19 3.68
N GLU A 70 19.95 -4.36 3.07
CA GLU A 70 21.07 -5.26 3.43
C GLU A 70 22.43 -4.54 3.32
N LYS A 71 22.63 -3.73 2.29
CA LYS A 71 23.85 -2.94 2.12
C LYS A 71 23.99 -1.83 3.17
N SER A 72 22.89 -1.13 3.48
CA SER A 72 22.88 -0.08 4.51
C SER A 72 23.21 -0.63 5.89
N ASP A 73 22.68 -1.80 6.24
CA ASP A 73 22.99 -2.49 7.50
C ASP A 73 24.45 -2.91 7.61
N ALA A 74 25.06 -3.33 6.49
CA ALA A 74 26.49 -3.70 6.44
C ALA A 74 27.42 -2.49 6.63
N ASP A 75 27.02 -1.30 6.21
CA ASP A 75 27.81 -0.07 6.28
C ASP A 75 27.59 0.71 7.61
N ALA A 76 26.58 0.36 8.40
CA ALA A 76 26.22 1.09 9.62
C ALA A 76 26.98 0.59 10.85
N GLN A 77 27.90 1.40 11.36
CA GLN A 77 28.65 1.16 12.61
C GLN A 77 27.75 1.13 13.87
N PHE A 78 26.48 1.51 13.74
CA PHE A 78 25.44 1.51 14.79
C PHE A 78 24.14 0.95 14.25
N ALA A 79 24.19 -0.24 13.65
CA ALA A 79 23.00 -0.88 13.09
C ALA A 79 22.01 -1.25 14.20
N ILE A 80 20.95 -0.44 14.33
CA ILE A 80 19.66 -1.02 14.71
C ILE A 80 19.34 -1.92 13.52
N SER A 81 19.52 -3.22 13.71
CA SER A 81 19.34 -4.22 12.65
C SER A 81 17.92 -4.12 12.08
N TYR A 82 17.78 -3.63 10.86
CA TYR A 82 16.56 -3.76 10.07
C TYR A 82 16.43 -5.17 9.45
N ALA A 83 17.32 -6.09 9.81
CA ALA A 83 17.36 -7.46 9.31
C ALA A 83 16.09 -8.27 9.59
N HIS A 84 15.16 -7.76 10.41
CA HIS A 84 13.86 -8.36 10.68
C HIS A 84 12.76 -7.90 9.73
N GLU A 85 12.99 -6.91 8.85
CA GLU A 85 11.98 -6.46 7.89
C GLU A 85 11.89 -7.44 6.72
N ALA A 86 11.05 -8.46 6.91
CA ALA A 86 10.87 -9.53 5.93
C ALA A 86 10.19 -9.05 4.64
N SER A 87 9.45 -7.94 4.70
CA SER A 87 8.65 -7.40 3.60
C SER A 87 8.76 -5.89 3.56
N PRO A 88 9.85 -5.34 2.98
CA PRO A 88 10.01 -3.90 2.85
C PRO A 88 8.91 -3.32 1.94
N GLU A 89 8.33 -2.19 2.34
CA GLU A 89 7.31 -1.50 1.57
C GLU A 89 7.93 -0.70 0.42
N ILE A 90 7.48 -0.98 -0.79
CA ILE A 90 7.82 -0.21 -1.99
C ILE A 90 6.84 0.95 -2.17
N HIS A 91 7.28 2.01 -2.83
CA HIS A 91 6.39 3.05 -3.32
C HIS A 91 5.68 2.51 -4.57
N ILE A 92 4.43 2.10 -4.41
CA ILE A 92 3.67 1.48 -5.50
C ILE A 92 3.42 2.45 -6.67
N GLU A 93 3.41 3.75 -6.40
CA GLU A 93 3.31 4.80 -7.39
C GLU A 93 4.47 4.75 -8.40
N ASP A 94 5.68 4.40 -7.96
CA ASP A 94 6.85 4.23 -8.84
C ASP A 94 6.65 3.07 -9.83
N VAL A 95 5.90 2.04 -9.44
CA VAL A 95 5.53 0.93 -10.33
C VAL A 95 4.56 1.41 -11.40
N PHE A 96 3.54 2.18 -10.99
CA PHE A 96 2.57 2.74 -11.95
C PHE A 96 3.22 3.76 -12.90
N GLU A 97 4.18 4.56 -12.41
CA GLU A 97 4.96 5.47 -13.25
C GLU A 97 5.75 4.72 -14.33
N LYS A 98 6.50 3.69 -13.94
CA LYS A 98 7.27 2.85 -14.87
C LYS A 98 6.41 2.21 -15.94
N LEU A 99 5.18 1.81 -15.60
CA LEU A 99 4.25 1.24 -16.58
C LEU A 99 3.83 2.27 -17.65
N TYR A 100 3.75 3.57 -17.35
CA TYR A 100 3.57 4.61 -18.35
C TYR A 100 4.83 4.78 -19.20
N GLU A 101 5.99 4.84 -18.55
CA GLU A 101 7.28 5.02 -19.22
C GLU A 101 7.61 3.88 -20.20
N GLU A 102 7.25 2.62 -19.87
CA GLU A 102 7.40 1.47 -20.78
C GLU A 102 6.63 1.59 -22.09
N LYS A 103 5.65 2.47 -22.14
CA LYS A 103 4.85 2.79 -23.34
C LYS A 103 5.16 4.18 -23.91
N ASP A 104 6.34 4.72 -23.60
CA ASP A 104 6.80 6.05 -24.04
C ASP A 104 5.86 7.19 -23.60
N VAL A 105 5.09 7.02 -22.54
CA VAL A 105 4.26 8.05 -21.93
C VAL A 105 5.00 8.62 -20.72
N ASN A 106 5.19 9.94 -20.72
CA ASN A 106 5.77 10.65 -19.58
C ASN A 106 4.63 11.20 -18.71
N PRO A 107 4.29 10.56 -17.58
CA PRO A 107 3.15 10.95 -16.76
C PRO A 107 3.44 12.23 -15.96
N THR A 108 2.40 12.99 -15.60
CA THR A 108 2.53 14.01 -14.55
C THR A 108 2.75 13.30 -13.19
N LYS A 109 3.27 14.05 -12.21
CA LYS A 109 3.54 13.49 -10.87
C LYS A 109 2.30 12.92 -10.17
N GLU A 110 1.13 13.47 -10.49
CA GLU A 110 -0.14 13.08 -9.90
C GLU A 110 -0.74 11.82 -10.54
N LEU A 111 -0.40 11.56 -11.82
CA LEU A 111 -1.03 10.48 -12.57
C LEU A 111 -0.75 9.08 -12.00
N PRO A 112 0.48 8.71 -11.60
CA PRO A 112 0.74 7.43 -10.94
C PRO A 112 -0.02 7.28 -9.62
N VAL A 113 -0.16 8.36 -8.84
CA VAL A 113 -0.93 8.39 -7.59
C VAL A 113 -2.42 8.12 -7.88
N HIS A 114 -3.00 8.82 -8.86
CA HIS A 114 -4.38 8.60 -9.26
C HIS A 114 -4.61 7.19 -9.81
N THR A 115 -3.64 6.64 -10.53
CA THR A 115 -3.68 5.26 -11.02
C THR A 115 -3.72 4.28 -9.87
N GLY A 116 -2.88 4.45 -8.85
CA GLY A 116 -2.87 3.64 -7.64
C GLY A 116 -4.19 3.74 -6.86
N GLN A 117 -4.75 4.95 -6.73
CA GLN A 117 -6.06 5.16 -6.09
C GLN A 117 -7.18 4.46 -6.87
N PHE A 118 -7.19 4.58 -8.19
CA PHE A 118 -8.16 3.90 -9.05
C PHE A 118 -8.05 2.38 -8.94
N PHE A 119 -6.84 1.84 -8.99
CA PHE A 119 -6.58 0.43 -8.80
C PHE A 119 -7.05 -0.07 -7.44
N ARG A 120 -6.74 0.67 -6.36
CA ARG A 120 -7.19 0.35 -5.00
C ARG A 120 -8.71 0.32 -4.90
N VAL A 121 -9.40 1.30 -5.48
CA VAL A 121 -10.87 1.33 -5.46
C VAL A 121 -11.47 0.15 -6.20
N MET A 122 -10.91 -0.22 -7.36
CA MET A 122 -11.42 -1.36 -8.15
C MET A 122 -11.15 -2.71 -7.51
N SER A 123 -9.99 -2.86 -6.84
CA SER A 123 -9.62 -4.13 -6.20
C SER A 123 -10.25 -4.32 -4.83
N THR A 124 -10.82 -3.27 -4.22
CA THR A 124 -11.41 -3.35 -2.90
C THR A 124 -12.81 -3.96 -2.97
N GLU A 125 -12.99 -5.14 -2.37
CA GLU A 125 -14.29 -5.79 -2.24
C GLU A 125 -15.12 -5.20 -1.10
N TYR A 126 -14.48 -4.95 0.06
CA TYR A 126 -15.13 -4.30 1.19
C TYR A 126 -14.14 -3.56 2.10
N ILE A 127 -14.71 -2.58 2.81
CA ILE A 127 -14.05 -1.89 3.93
C ILE A 127 -15.07 -1.81 5.06
N LYS A 128 -14.70 -2.30 6.24
CA LYS A 128 -15.55 -2.25 7.44
C LYS A 128 -14.71 -2.11 8.70
N LEU A 129 -15.28 -1.53 9.75
CA LEU A 129 -14.62 -1.51 11.06
C LEU A 129 -14.58 -2.92 11.68
N TYR A 130 -13.48 -3.24 12.33
CA TYR A 130 -13.48 -4.43 13.19
C TYR A 130 -14.50 -4.30 14.32
N PRO A 131 -15.11 -5.43 14.75
CA PRO A 131 -16.01 -5.42 15.90
C PRO A 131 -15.34 -4.84 17.14
N GLY A 132 -16.01 -3.89 17.81
CA GLY A 132 -15.49 -3.24 19.00
C GLY A 132 -14.60 -2.03 18.79
N THR A 133 -14.13 -1.75 17.56
CA THR A 133 -13.28 -0.57 17.26
C THR A 133 -13.93 0.73 17.70
N LYS A 134 -15.20 0.92 17.35
CA LYS A 134 -15.93 2.15 17.65
C LYS A 134 -16.13 2.37 19.16
N GLU A 135 -16.42 1.29 19.87
CA GLU A 135 -16.60 1.26 21.31
C GLU A 135 -15.26 1.55 22.02
N MET A 136 -14.19 0.91 21.59
CA MET A 136 -12.83 1.13 22.11
C MET A 136 -12.41 2.60 21.98
N LEU A 137 -12.55 3.17 20.78
CA LEU A 137 -12.19 4.58 20.53
C LEU A 137 -13.01 5.55 21.38
N LYS A 138 -14.31 5.27 21.58
CA LYS A 138 -15.17 6.05 22.47
C LYS A 138 -14.74 5.96 23.94
N GLU A 139 -14.37 4.77 24.41
CA GLU A 139 -13.90 4.60 25.80
C GLU A 139 -12.55 5.29 26.04
N LEU A 140 -11.61 5.22 25.08
CA LEU A 140 -10.35 5.97 25.17
C LEU A 140 -10.62 7.49 25.26
N LYS A 141 -11.50 8.00 24.40
CA LYS A 141 -11.87 9.42 24.40
C LYS A 141 -12.56 9.84 25.71
N LYS A 142 -13.48 9.03 26.25
CA LYS A 142 -14.13 9.28 27.55
C LYS A 142 -13.12 9.28 28.71
N ALA A 143 -12.09 8.45 28.62
CA ALA A 143 -11.01 8.39 29.60
C ALA A 143 -9.99 9.54 29.48
N GLY A 144 -10.23 10.51 28.58
CA GLY A 144 -9.34 11.66 28.35
C GLY A 144 -8.02 11.29 27.67
N LYS A 145 -7.96 10.15 26.96
CA LYS A 145 -6.77 9.69 26.26
C LYS A 145 -6.63 10.35 24.89
N ASN A 146 -5.39 10.61 24.48
CA ASN A 146 -5.06 11.07 23.14
C ASN A 146 -5.04 9.89 22.19
N VAL A 147 -5.67 10.06 21.03
CA VAL A 147 -5.76 9.02 19.99
C VAL A 147 -5.27 9.60 18.67
N TYR A 148 -4.35 8.90 18.05
CA TYR A 148 -3.69 9.27 16.79
C TYR A 148 -3.82 8.13 15.78
N LEU A 149 -3.78 8.47 14.49
CA LEU A 149 -3.76 7.58 13.34
C LEU A 149 -2.45 7.76 12.59
#